data_11b0a63bc82186117d031514ea144332
#
_entry.id   11b0a63bc82186117d031514ea144332
#
_cell.length_a   1.000
_cell.length_b   1.000
_cell.length_c   1.000
_cell.angle_alpha   90.00
_cell.angle_beta   90.00
_cell.angle_gamma   90.00
#
_symmetry.space_group_name_H-M   'P 1'
#
loop_
_entity.id
_entity.type
_entity.pdbx_description
1 polymer ?
#
loop_
_entity_poly.entity_id
_entity_poly.type
_entity_poly.pdbx_seq_one_letter_code
_entity_poly.pdbx_strand_id
1 'polypeptide(L)'
;MSLNKYLDVAPEVQKALDEGRPVVALESTIISHGMPYPQNVETALNVEKIIRDNGAVPATIAVIKGRLKAGLSPEEIDYLGKTGTAVAKASRRDLPVLVAQGKDGATTVTTTMIIAHMAGIQVFATGGIGGVHRGAQQTFDISADLEELAHTPVMVVCAGAKSILDLGLTLEYLETHGVPVIGYGTEELPAFYTRKSGFRVDYRIDTPEDLAKAFFVKQDMGLGGGMLVTNPIPEEFSMNHEIINKAIDEAVEEANKLGIHGKETTPFLLAKIKDLTGGDSLASNIQLVYNNARLAAKTGGELCKLANA
;
A
#
# COMPACT_ATOMS: atom_id res chain seq x y z
N MET A 1 15.60 -9.04 21.33
CA MET A 1 14.28 -8.52 21.79
C MET A 1 13.30 -9.68 21.79
N SER A 2 12.50 -9.87 22.84
CA SER A 2 11.46 -10.90 22.82
C SER A 2 10.53 -10.55 21.65
N LEU A 3 10.27 -11.52 20.76
CA LEU A 3 9.22 -11.45 19.76
C LEU A 3 8.02 -10.76 20.39
N ASN A 4 7.49 -9.73 19.71
CA ASN A 4 6.39 -8.97 20.25
C ASN A 4 5.25 -9.94 20.58
N LYS A 5 4.87 -10.01 21.88
CA LYS A 5 3.84 -10.94 22.37
C LYS A 5 2.48 -10.83 21.66
N TYR A 6 2.30 -9.79 20.85
CA TYR A 6 1.07 -9.55 20.08
C TYR A 6 1.18 -9.97 18.60
N LEU A 7 2.39 -10.35 18.12
CA LEU A 7 2.67 -10.66 16.72
C LEU A 7 2.73 -12.16 16.49
N ASP A 8 2.03 -12.63 15.48
CA ASP A 8 2.13 -13.97 14.91
C ASP A 8 2.71 -13.86 13.50
N VAL A 9 3.84 -14.51 13.27
CA VAL A 9 4.46 -14.60 11.93
C VAL A 9 4.20 -15.99 11.37
N ALA A 10 3.70 -16.09 10.15
CA ALA A 10 3.45 -17.38 9.51
C ALA A 10 4.77 -18.17 9.38
N PRO A 11 4.77 -19.51 9.56
CA PRO A 11 5.99 -20.32 9.53
C PRO A 11 6.80 -20.16 8.24
N GLU A 12 6.15 -20.02 7.09
CA GLU A 12 6.81 -19.78 5.81
C GLU A 12 7.52 -18.42 5.77
N VAL A 13 6.87 -17.39 6.29
CA VAL A 13 7.42 -16.03 6.38
C VAL A 13 8.61 -16.01 7.33
N GLN A 14 8.48 -16.59 8.53
CA GLN A 14 9.56 -16.67 9.49
C GLN A 14 10.77 -17.41 8.92
N LYS A 15 10.54 -18.56 8.29
CA LYS A 15 11.60 -19.33 7.64
C LYS A 15 12.31 -18.54 6.57
N ALA A 16 11.56 -17.78 5.75
CA ALA A 16 12.16 -16.95 4.70
C ALA A 16 13.05 -15.86 5.29
N LEU A 17 12.60 -15.19 6.35
CA LEU A 17 13.38 -14.17 7.07
C LEU A 17 14.66 -14.75 7.69
N ASP A 18 14.54 -15.91 8.36
CA ASP A 18 15.68 -16.59 8.99
C ASP A 18 16.73 -17.07 7.96
N GLU A 19 16.29 -17.39 6.74
CA GLU A 19 17.15 -17.81 5.62
C GLU A 19 17.66 -16.62 4.76
N GLY A 20 17.34 -15.37 5.14
CA GLY A 20 17.72 -14.19 4.36
C GLY A 20 17.06 -14.13 2.98
N ARG A 21 15.89 -14.76 2.81
CA ARG A 21 15.12 -14.73 1.56
C ARG A 21 14.15 -13.55 1.53
N PRO A 22 13.83 -13.02 0.35
CA PRO A 22 12.96 -11.86 0.22
C PRO A 22 11.54 -12.16 0.66
N VAL A 23 10.99 -11.26 1.49
CA VAL A 23 9.59 -11.27 1.91
C VAL A 23 8.96 -9.94 1.50
N VAL A 24 7.75 -9.98 0.96
CA VAL A 24 6.98 -8.80 0.57
C VAL A 24 5.68 -8.75 1.37
N ALA A 25 5.50 -7.68 2.14
CA ALA A 25 4.25 -7.40 2.84
C ALA A 25 3.14 -6.98 1.88
N LEU A 26 1.90 -7.32 2.23
CA LEU A 26 0.67 -6.93 1.52
C LEU A 26 -0.37 -6.44 2.52
N GLU A 27 -1.10 -5.38 2.19
CA GLU A 27 -2.19 -4.87 3.01
C GLU A 27 -3.46 -5.71 2.90
N SER A 28 -4.37 -5.58 3.85
CA SER A 28 -5.68 -6.25 3.81
C SER A 28 -6.88 -5.31 3.64
N THR A 29 -6.67 -3.99 3.64
CA THR A 29 -7.76 -3.04 3.32
C THR A 29 -8.31 -3.28 1.91
N ILE A 30 -7.46 -3.64 0.94
CA ILE A 30 -7.90 -3.98 -0.41
C ILE A 30 -8.85 -5.20 -0.42
N ILE A 31 -8.70 -6.12 0.53
CA ILE A 31 -9.53 -7.32 0.67
C ILE A 31 -10.89 -6.94 1.25
N SER A 32 -10.92 -6.23 2.38
CA SER A 32 -12.17 -5.97 3.13
C SER A 32 -12.92 -4.73 2.70
N HIS A 33 -12.23 -3.72 2.13
CA HIS A 33 -12.80 -2.40 1.83
C HIS A 33 -12.56 -1.92 0.40
N GLY A 34 -11.79 -2.65 -0.41
CA GLY A 34 -11.37 -2.18 -1.73
C GLY A 34 -12.12 -2.81 -2.90
N MET A 35 -12.65 -4.01 -2.74
CA MET A 35 -13.27 -4.78 -3.83
C MET A 35 -14.41 -5.65 -3.32
N PRO A 36 -15.41 -5.98 -4.16
CA PRO A 36 -16.48 -6.90 -3.79
C PRO A 36 -15.99 -8.35 -3.70
N TYR A 37 -16.65 -9.15 -2.85
CA TYR A 37 -16.48 -10.61 -2.83
C TYR A 37 -17.16 -11.23 -4.08
N PRO A 38 -16.59 -12.26 -4.73
CA PRO A 38 -15.35 -12.98 -4.39
C PRO A 38 -14.06 -12.38 -5.02
N GLN A 39 -14.17 -11.33 -5.84
CA GLN A 39 -13.07 -10.73 -6.60
C GLN A 39 -11.94 -10.23 -5.69
N ASN A 40 -12.26 -9.75 -4.49
CA ASN A 40 -11.28 -9.32 -3.49
C ASN A 40 -10.34 -10.48 -3.07
N VAL A 41 -10.88 -11.65 -2.80
CA VAL A 41 -10.11 -12.86 -2.42
C VAL A 41 -9.28 -13.35 -3.60
N GLU A 42 -9.88 -13.46 -4.78
CA GLU A 42 -9.18 -13.86 -6.01
C GLU A 42 -8.00 -12.95 -6.31
N THR A 43 -8.20 -11.64 -6.19
CA THR A 43 -7.14 -10.64 -6.39
C THR A 43 -6.02 -10.81 -5.37
N ALA A 44 -6.33 -10.95 -4.08
CA ALA A 44 -5.35 -11.13 -3.02
C ALA A 44 -4.49 -12.38 -3.24
N LEU A 45 -5.10 -13.51 -3.54
CA LEU A 45 -4.40 -14.77 -3.81
C LEU A 45 -3.55 -14.70 -5.09
N ASN A 46 -4.01 -13.98 -6.12
CA ASN A 46 -3.24 -13.75 -7.34
C ASN A 46 -2.03 -12.84 -7.07
N VAL A 47 -2.15 -11.81 -6.22
CA VAL A 47 -1.02 -10.97 -5.80
C VAL A 47 0.04 -11.80 -5.08
N GLU A 48 -0.36 -12.66 -4.14
CA GLU A 48 0.56 -13.58 -3.47
C GLU A 48 1.26 -14.52 -4.47
N LYS A 49 0.50 -15.07 -5.41
CA LYS A 49 1.07 -15.92 -6.49
C LYS A 49 2.10 -15.16 -7.31
N ILE A 50 1.83 -13.92 -7.70
CA ILE A 50 2.77 -13.09 -8.46
C ILE A 50 4.07 -12.87 -7.69
N ILE A 51 4.00 -12.62 -6.40
CA ILE A 51 5.19 -12.47 -5.54
C ILE A 51 5.99 -13.77 -5.53
N ARG A 52 5.34 -14.93 -5.37
CA ARG A 52 6.00 -16.25 -5.40
C ARG A 52 6.64 -16.54 -6.75
N ASP A 53 5.94 -16.27 -7.85
CA ASP A 53 6.44 -16.46 -9.22
C ASP A 53 7.65 -15.56 -9.52
N ASN A 54 7.85 -14.48 -8.76
CA ASN A 54 9.01 -13.59 -8.85
C ASN A 54 10.07 -13.81 -7.74
N GLY A 55 10.03 -14.96 -7.06
CA GLY A 55 11.09 -15.43 -6.18
C GLY A 55 11.06 -14.89 -4.74
N ALA A 56 9.97 -14.24 -4.31
CA ALA A 56 9.80 -13.76 -2.95
C ALA A 56 8.66 -14.51 -2.22
N VAL A 57 8.62 -14.39 -0.91
CA VAL A 57 7.54 -14.92 -0.06
C VAL A 57 6.54 -13.81 0.24
N PRO A 58 5.25 -13.96 -0.07
CA PRO A 58 4.24 -12.99 0.30
C PRO A 58 3.89 -13.08 1.80
N ALA A 59 3.61 -11.93 2.39
CA ALA A 59 3.11 -11.84 3.76
C ALA A 59 1.91 -10.86 3.79
N THR A 60 0.71 -11.38 3.55
CA THR A 60 -0.52 -10.59 3.74
C THR A 60 -0.71 -10.32 5.22
N ILE A 61 -0.95 -9.05 5.57
CA ILE A 61 -0.96 -8.55 6.95
C ILE A 61 -2.37 -8.12 7.34
N ALA A 62 -2.80 -8.53 8.55
CA ALA A 62 -4.06 -8.13 9.16
C ALA A 62 -4.01 -8.25 10.69
N VAL A 63 -5.06 -7.80 11.35
CA VAL A 63 -5.33 -8.13 12.75
C VAL A 63 -6.47 -9.14 12.78
N ILE A 64 -6.24 -10.32 13.37
CA ILE A 64 -7.25 -11.38 13.52
C ILE A 64 -7.39 -11.71 15.00
N LYS A 65 -8.60 -11.54 15.54
CA LYS A 65 -8.91 -11.78 16.96
C LYS A 65 -7.92 -11.12 17.92
N GLY A 66 -7.55 -9.87 17.59
CA GLY A 66 -6.58 -9.08 18.36
C GLY A 66 -5.12 -9.51 18.19
N ARG A 67 -4.80 -10.42 17.29
CA ARG A 67 -3.43 -10.82 16.96
C ARG A 67 -2.96 -10.10 15.70
N LEU A 68 -1.81 -9.47 15.77
CA LEU A 68 -1.13 -8.90 14.60
C LEU A 68 -0.56 -10.07 13.80
N LYS A 69 -0.95 -10.21 12.55
CA LYS A 69 -0.56 -11.33 11.69
C LYS A 69 0.33 -10.85 10.55
N ALA A 70 1.48 -11.50 10.37
CA ALA A 70 2.34 -11.35 9.21
C ALA A 70 2.37 -12.68 8.43
N GLY A 71 1.63 -12.74 7.33
CA GLY A 71 1.30 -13.93 6.58
C GLY A 71 -0.04 -14.54 7.03
N LEU A 72 -1.06 -14.36 6.20
CA LEU A 72 -2.37 -14.96 6.38
C LEU A 72 -2.46 -16.30 5.65
N SER A 73 -3.28 -17.22 6.18
CA SER A 73 -3.67 -18.40 5.42
C SER A 73 -4.73 -18.04 4.36
N PRO A 74 -4.92 -18.87 3.31
CA PRO A 74 -6.00 -18.67 2.34
C PRO A 74 -7.39 -18.58 3.00
N GLU A 75 -7.62 -19.33 4.10
CA GLU A 75 -8.87 -19.30 4.86
C GLU A 75 -9.05 -17.97 5.60
N GLU A 76 -7.97 -17.39 6.16
CA GLU A 76 -7.99 -16.08 6.79
C GLU A 76 -8.24 -14.97 5.76
N ILE A 77 -7.66 -15.07 4.56
CA ILE A 77 -7.92 -14.16 3.43
C ILE A 77 -9.40 -14.25 3.00
N ASP A 78 -9.93 -15.46 2.82
CA ASP A 78 -11.34 -15.68 2.46
C ASP A 78 -12.29 -15.16 3.55
N TYR A 79 -11.95 -15.39 4.84
CA TYR A 79 -12.69 -14.85 5.97
C TYR A 79 -12.78 -13.32 5.93
N LEU A 80 -11.66 -12.62 5.73
CA LEU A 80 -11.63 -11.16 5.61
C LEU A 80 -12.43 -10.67 4.40
N GLY A 81 -12.33 -11.39 3.28
CA GLY A 81 -13.04 -11.07 2.05
C GLY A 81 -14.55 -11.20 2.19
N LYS A 82 -15.03 -12.25 2.84
CA LYS A 82 -16.47 -12.49 3.10
C LYS A 82 -17.01 -11.52 4.13
N THR A 83 -16.26 -11.24 5.19
CA THR A 83 -16.68 -10.31 6.25
C THR A 83 -16.73 -8.87 5.73
N GLY A 84 -15.88 -8.54 4.77
CA GLY A 84 -15.89 -7.27 4.06
C GLY A 84 -15.83 -6.06 5.00
N THR A 85 -16.66 -5.05 4.75
CA THR A 85 -16.67 -3.77 5.48
C THR A 85 -17.05 -3.86 6.96
N ALA A 86 -17.53 -5.02 7.44
CA ALA A 86 -17.74 -5.26 8.86
C ALA A 86 -16.42 -5.42 9.65
N VAL A 87 -15.33 -5.76 8.97
CA VAL A 87 -13.98 -5.71 9.56
C VAL A 87 -13.55 -4.26 9.73
N ALA A 88 -13.00 -3.91 10.89
CA ALA A 88 -12.53 -2.55 11.13
C ALA A 88 -11.40 -2.17 10.16
N LYS A 89 -11.49 -0.99 9.53
CA LYS A 89 -10.36 -0.41 8.79
C LYS A 89 -9.36 0.14 9.80
N ALA A 90 -8.23 -0.55 9.96
CA ALA A 90 -7.26 -0.29 11.00
C ALA A 90 -6.17 0.67 10.54
N SER A 91 -5.97 1.77 11.28
CA SER A 91 -4.83 2.66 11.19
C SER A 91 -4.05 2.60 12.52
N ARG A 92 -2.92 3.31 12.63
CA ARG A 92 -2.04 3.30 13.82
C ARG A 92 -2.83 3.42 15.14
N ARG A 93 -3.75 4.37 15.23
CA ARG A 93 -4.55 4.63 16.44
C ARG A 93 -5.49 3.49 16.82
N ASP A 94 -5.86 2.63 15.87
CA ASP A 94 -6.81 1.54 16.07
C ASP A 94 -6.12 0.28 16.63
N LEU A 95 -4.83 0.07 16.32
CA LEU A 95 -4.11 -1.16 16.69
C LEU A 95 -4.22 -1.51 18.18
N PRO A 96 -3.89 -0.61 19.13
CA PRO A 96 -3.93 -0.97 20.55
C PRO A 96 -5.35 -1.32 21.02
N VAL A 97 -6.36 -0.68 20.44
CA VAL A 97 -7.77 -0.94 20.80
C VAL A 97 -8.23 -2.29 20.23
N LEU A 98 -7.93 -2.57 18.97
CA LEU A 98 -8.29 -3.86 18.34
C LEU A 98 -7.62 -5.03 19.06
N VAL A 99 -6.33 -4.90 19.37
CA VAL A 99 -5.58 -5.91 20.12
C VAL A 99 -6.17 -6.13 21.51
N ALA A 100 -6.41 -5.05 22.26
CA ALA A 100 -6.94 -5.15 23.62
C ALA A 100 -8.37 -5.74 23.68
N GLN A 101 -9.17 -5.53 22.63
CA GLN A 101 -10.55 -6.02 22.56
C GLN A 101 -10.68 -7.35 21.82
N GLY A 102 -9.60 -7.94 21.34
CA GLY A 102 -9.64 -9.19 20.57
C GLY A 102 -10.41 -9.08 19.25
N LYS A 103 -10.40 -7.89 18.61
CA LYS A 103 -11.16 -7.61 17.38
C LYS A 103 -10.31 -7.79 16.11
N ASP A 104 -11.02 -7.91 14.98
CA ASP A 104 -10.43 -7.99 13.67
C ASP A 104 -10.19 -6.58 13.07
N GLY A 105 -9.13 -6.47 12.26
CA GLY A 105 -8.79 -5.25 11.55
C GLY A 105 -8.12 -5.53 10.20
N ALA A 106 -8.65 -4.92 9.15
CA ALA A 106 -8.00 -4.85 7.85
C ALA A 106 -6.99 -3.70 7.87
N THR A 107 -5.73 -4.01 7.57
CA THR A 107 -4.61 -3.06 7.70
C THR A 107 -4.55 -2.10 6.51
N THR A 108 -4.42 -0.80 6.81
CA THR A 108 -4.07 0.25 5.85
C THR A 108 -2.56 0.20 5.56
N VAL A 109 -2.06 1.05 4.66
CA VAL A 109 -0.62 1.22 4.44
C VAL A 109 0.12 1.45 5.76
N THR A 110 -0.38 2.36 6.59
CA THR A 110 0.15 2.65 7.93
C THR A 110 0.37 1.39 8.76
N THR A 111 -0.69 0.64 9.01
CA THR A 111 -0.61 -0.52 9.91
C THR A 111 0.10 -1.71 9.29
N THR A 112 0.07 -1.82 7.97
CA THR A 112 0.86 -2.81 7.24
C THR A 112 2.36 -2.52 7.41
N MET A 113 2.80 -1.27 7.27
CA MET A 113 4.20 -0.89 7.51
C MET A 113 4.63 -1.20 8.95
N ILE A 114 3.81 -0.84 9.95
CA ILE A 114 4.11 -1.12 11.37
C ILE A 114 4.32 -2.60 11.61
N ILE A 115 3.37 -3.45 11.18
CA ILE A 115 3.42 -4.89 11.42
C ILE A 115 4.53 -5.54 10.59
N ALA A 116 4.74 -5.10 9.35
CA ALA A 116 5.85 -5.55 8.51
C ALA A 116 7.20 -5.30 9.20
N HIS A 117 7.43 -4.08 9.67
CA HIS A 117 8.65 -3.72 10.40
C HIS A 117 8.82 -4.53 11.68
N MET A 118 7.76 -4.74 12.46
CA MET A 118 7.78 -5.59 13.66
C MET A 118 8.15 -7.04 13.34
N ALA A 119 7.79 -7.54 12.17
CA ALA A 119 8.14 -8.87 11.67
C ALA A 119 9.53 -8.95 11.02
N GLY A 120 10.20 -7.82 10.78
CA GLY A 120 11.48 -7.76 10.06
C GLY A 120 11.36 -7.68 8.53
N ILE A 121 10.15 -7.40 8.01
CA ILE A 121 9.89 -7.27 6.57
C ILE A 121 10.18 -5.83 6.14
N GLN A 122 10.98 -5.66 5.10
CA GLN A 122 11.49 -4.36 4.66
C GLN A 122 10.84 -3.82 3.38
N VAL A 123 10.08 -4.66 2.65
CA VAL A 123 9.44 -4.28 1.37
C VAL A 123 7.94 -4.58 1.45
N PHE A 124 7.14 -3.62 1.00
CA PHE A 124 5.69 -3.70 0.98
C PHE A 124 5.17 -3.28 -0.40
N ALA A 125 4.25 -4.06 -0.97
CA ALA A 125 3.56 -3.74 -2.22
C ALA A 125 2.09 -3.40 -1.95
N THR A 126 1.63 -2.29 -2.52
CA THR A 126 0.22 -1.87 -2.46
C THR A 126 -0.23 -1.25 -3.78
N GLY A 127 -1.51 -0.96 -3.92
CA GLY A 127 -2.02 -0.23 -5.08
C GLY A 127 -1.60 1.23 -5.07
N GLY A 128 -1.86 1.92 -3.97
CA GLY A 128 -1.53 3.34 -3.80
C GLY A 128 -1.69 3.77 -2.35
N ILE A 129 -0.91 4.75 -1.95
CA ILE A 129 -0.95 5.32 -0.60
C ILE A 129 -2.12 6.29 -0.42
N GLY A 130 -2.47 6.56 0.83
CA GLY A 130 -3.19 7.76 1.23
C GLY A 130 -2.30 8.99 1.09
N GLY A 131 -2.90 10.16 1.24
CA GLY A 131 -2.20 11.44 1.08
C GLY A 131 -2.99 12.57 1.73
N VAL A 132 -2.73 13.79 1.28
CA VAL A 132 -3.47 14.98 1.67
C VAL A 132 -4.79 15.00 0.89
N HIS A 133 -5.93 15.07 1.58
CA HIS A 133 -7.22 15.15 0.91
C HIS A 133 -7.46 16.53 0.30
N ARG A 134 -8.25 16.58 -0.78
CA ARG A 134 -8.66 17.86 -1.38
C ARG A 134 -9.44 18.68 -0.36
N GLY A 135 -9.05 19.94 -0.18
CA GLY A 135 -9.63 20.81 0.85
C GLY A 135 -9.05 20.62 2.27
N ALA A 136 -7.93 19.93 2.40
CA ALA A 136 -7.26 19.71 3.69
C ALA A 136 -6.82 21.02 4.37
N GLN A 137 -6.69 22.11 3.65
CA GLN A 137 -6.42 23.43 4.20
C GLN A 137 -7.48 23.88 5.21
N GLN A 138 -8.71 23.38 5.09
CA GLN A 138 -9.82 23.65 6.01
C GLN A 138 -10.09 22.48 6.98
N THR A 139 -9.89 21.24 6.51
CA THR A 139 -10.30 20.04 7.25
C THR A 139 -9.17 19.37 8.02
N PHE A 140 -7.92 19.62 7.65
CA PHE A 140 -6.74 18.87 8.10
C PHE A 140 -6.86 17.35 7.85
N ASP A 141 -7.63 16.95 6.84
CA ASP A 141 -7.76 15.52 6.50
C ASP A 141 -6.52 15.06 5.73
N ILE A 142 -5.56 14.56 6.49
CA ILE A 142 -4.27 14.04 6.02
C ILE A 142 -4.16 12.60 6.46
N SER A 143 -3.82 11.72 5.53
CA SER A 143 -3.68 10.28 5.81
C SER A 143 -2.49 10.01 6.75
N ALA A 144 -2.73 9.14 7.74
CA ALA A 144 -1.67 8.63 8.60
C ALA A 144 -0.58 7.83 7.83
N ASP A 145 -0.83 7.45 6.58
CA ASP A 145 0.15 6.77 5.74
C ASP A 145 1.40 7.64 5.53
N LEU A 146 1.23 8.95 5.41
CA LEU A 146 2.32 9.89 5.22
C LEU A 146 3.22 9.98 6.47
N GLU A 147 2.61 10.03 7.65
CA GLU A 147 3.32 9.98 8.93
C GLU A 147 4.07 8.67 9.12
N GLU A 148 3.47 7.55 8.72
CA GLU A 148 4.13 6.27 8.86
C GLU A 148 5.32 6.12 7.91
N LEU A 149 5.20 6.63 6.68
CA LEU A 149 6.33 6.71 5.74
C LEU A 149 7.49 7.52 6.32
N ALA A 150 7.20 8.55 7.10
CA ALA A 150 8.24 9.35 7.77
C ALA A 150 8.99 8.59 8.88
N HIS A 151 8.37 7.59 9.51
CA HIS A 151 8.90 7.00 10.75
C HIS A 151 9.29 5.53 10.66
N THR A 152 8.63 4.75 9.79
CA THR A 152 8.82 3.30 9.73
C THR A 152 9.67 2.89 8.53
N PRO A 153 10.83 2.23 8.74
CA PRO A 153 11.80 1.93 7.69
C PRO A 153 11.36 0.73 6.83
N VAL A 154 10.34 0.96 6.02
CA VAL A 154 9.83 0.00 5.03
C VAL A 154 9.73 0.70 3.67
N MET A 155 10.26 0.07 2.62
CA MET A 155 10.08 0.52 1.24
C MET A 155 8.67 0.18 0.79
N VAL A 156 7.92 1.18 0.34
CA VAL A 156 6.55 1.01 -0.17
C VAL A 156 6.54 1.17 -1.68
N VAL A 157 6.19 0.10 -2.40
CA VAL A 157 6.05 0.09 -3.86
C VAL A 157 4.56 0.20 -4.21
N CYS A 158 4.20 1.27 -4.94
CA CYS A 158 2.81 1.60 -5.27
C CYS A 158 2.69 2.34 -6.60
N ALA A 159 1.49 2.61 -7.07
CA ALA A 159 1.26 3.46 -8.26
C ALA A 159 1.10 4.96 -7.92
N GLY A 160 1.76 5.40 -6.85
CA GLY A 160 1.64 6.76 -6.31
C GLY A 160 0.55 6.91 -5.26
N ALA A 161 0.20 8.14 -4.92
CA ALA A 161 -0.98 8.42 -4.10
C ALA A 161 -2.26 8.21 -4.92
N LYS A 162 -3.36 7.83 -4.24
CA LYS A 162 -4.65 7.65 -4.91
C LYS A 162 -5.08 8.95 -5.59
N SER A 163 -5.54 8.88 -6.83
CA SER A 163 -5.88 10.05 -7.67
C SER A 163 -7.03 10.93 -7.15
N ILE A 164 -7.76 10.45 -6.15
CA ILE A 164 -8.78 11.22 -5.41
C ILE A 164 -8.20 12.28 -4.47
N LEU A 165 -6.89 12.25 -4.23
CA LEU A 165 -6.16 13.10 -3.30
C LEU A 165 -5.58 14.35 -3.98
N ASP A 166 -5.07 15.28 -3.18
CA ASP A 166 -4.26 16.39 -3.64
C ASP A 166 -2.79 15.92 -3.75
N LEU A 167 -2.36 15.66 -4.97
CA LEU A 167 -1.05 15.08 -5.23
C LEU A 167 0.08 16.08 -4.95
N GLY A 168 -0.15 17.37 -5.22
CA GLY A 168 0.84 18.41 -4.96
C GLY A 168 1.10 18.57 -3.46
N LEU A 169 0.04 18.76 -2.67
CA LEU A 169 0.17 18.84 -1.21
C LEU A 169 0.71 17.56 -0.59
N THR A 170 0.42 16.40 -1.20
CA THR A 170 0.98 15.12 -0.74
C THR A 170 2.50 15.06 -0.93
N LEU A 171 3.02 15.54 -2.06
CA LEU A 171 4.47 15.63 -2.30
C LEU A 171 5.15 16.59 -1.32
N GLU A 172 4.60 17.79 -1.12
CA GLU A 172 5.11 18.79 -0.16
C GLU A 172 5.16 18.22 1.27
N TYR A 173 4.14 17.46 1.67
CA TYR A 173 4.11 16.83 2.97
C TYR A 173 5.23 15.78 3.12
N LEU A 174 5.42 14.93 2.11
CA LEU A 174 6.46 13.90 2.09
C LEU A 174 7.87 14.52 2.11
N GLU A 175 8.09 15.60 1.33
CA GLU A 175 9.35 16.36 1.32
C GLU A 175 9.67 16.90 2.71
N THR A 176 8.72 17.60 3.34
CA THR A 176 8.89 18.18 4.69
C THR A 176 9.29 17.12 5.72
N HIS A 177 8.82 15.88 5.55
CA HIS A 177 9.10 14.77 6.46
C HIS A 177 10.31 13.92 6.02
N GLY A 178 11.02 14.34 4.97
CA GLY A 178 12.24 13.67 4.48
C GLY A 178 12.01 12.29 3.87
N VAL A 179 10.82 12.03 3.34
CA VAL A 179 10.50 10.76 2.67
C VAL A 179 10.89 10.82 1.20
N PRO A 180 11.89 10.04 0.74
CA PRO A 180 12.25 10.01 -0.67
C PRO A 180 11.10 9.47 -1.53
N VAL A 181 10.71 10.21 -2.57
CA VAL A 181 9.72 9.80 -3.57
C VAL A 181 10.43 9.47 -4.87
N ILE A 182 10.49 8.19 -5.20
CA ILE A 182 11.23 7.67 -6.36
C ILE A 182 10.26 7.27 -7.46
N GLY A 183 10.48 7.76 -8.67
CA GLY A 183 9.80 7.28 -9.87
C GLY A 183 10.54 6.09 -10.48
N TYR A 184 9.89 4.94 -10.55
CA TYR A 184 10.47 3.78 -11.23
C TYR A 184 10.24 3.88 -12.74
N GLY A 185 11.33 4.09 -13.50
CA GLY A 185 11.26 4.27 -14.95
C GLY A 185 10.55 5.56 -15.41
N THR A 186 10.33 6.51 -14.51
CA THR A 186 9.59 7.75 -14.80
C THR A 186 10.17 8.95 -14.05
N GLU A 187 10.11 10.14 -14.65
CA GLU A 187 10.41 11.42 -14.00
C GLU A 187 9.14 12.12 -13.48
N GLU A 188 7.98 11.58 -13.79
CA GLU A 188 6.68 12.13 -13.40
C GLU A 188 6.00 11.21 -12.39
N LEU A 189 5.39 11.80 -11.35
CA LEU A 189 4.60 11.07 -10.37
C LEU A 189 3.42 10.39 -11.07
N PRO A 190 3.26 9.07 -11.02
CA PRO A 190 2.06 8.43 -11.52
C PRO A 190 0.86 8.75 -10.62
N ALA A 191 -0.32 8.90 -11.23
CA ALA A 191 -1.57 9.25 -10.55
C ALA A 191 -2.52 8.05 -10.46
N PHE A 192 -2.03 6.92 -9.92
CA PHE A 192 -2.79 5.70 -9.68
C PHE A 192 -3.37 5.09 -10.97
N TYR A 193 -4.51 5.60 -11.46
CA TYR A 193 -5.16 5.13 -12.70
C TYR A 193 -4.47 5.59 -13.99
N THR A 194 -3.62 6.60 -13.90
CA THR A 194 -2.90 7.19 -15.04
C THR A 194 -1.41 7.23 -14.77
N ARG A 195 -0.63 7.17 -15.86
CA ARG A 195 0.84 7.19 -15.79
C ARG A 195 1.40 8.57 -15.46
N LYS A 196 0.58 9.63 -15.59
CA LYS A 196 0.99 11.04 -15.47
C LYS A 196 0.04 11.79 -14.55
N SER A 197 0.60 12.75 -13.81
CA SER A 197 -0.14 13.62 -12.89
C SER A 197 0.10 15.12 -13.14
N GLY A 198 1.11 15.46 -13.93
CA GLY A 198 1.62 16.82 -14.07
C GLY A 198 2.66 17.21 -12.99
N PHE A 199 2.93 16.36 -12.01
CA PHE A 199 3.94 16.58 -10.97
C PHE A 199 5.18 15.75 -11.24
N ARG A 200 6.37 16.29 -10.93
CA ARG A 200 7.64 15.55 -11.02
C ARG A 200 7.92 14.82 -9.74
N VAL A 201 8.66 13.72 -9.84
CA VAL A 201 9.32 13.06 -8.70
C VAL A 201 10.72 13.63 -8.51
N ASP A 202 11.28 13.49 -7.32
CA ASP A 202 12.63 13.98 -7.02
C ASP A 202 13.70 13.22 -7.77
N TYR A 203 13.56 11.89 -7.81
CA TYR A 203 14.54 11.00 -8.41
C TYR A 203 13.86 9.93 -9.27
N ARG A 204 14.47 9.65 -10.44
CA ARG A 204 14.15 8.50 -11.27
C ARG A 204 15.18 7.40 -11.04
N ILE A 205 14.69 6.18 -10.84
CA ILE A 205 15.51 4.96 -10.79
C ILE A 205 14.90 3.94 -11.76
N ASP A 206 15.76 3.26 -12.53
CA ASP A 206 15.31 2.41 -13.64
C ASP A 206 15.48 0.91 -13.35
N THR A 207 16.19 0.53 -12.27
CA THR A 207 16.45 -0.88 -11.95
C THR A 207 16.07 -1.25 -10.51
N PRO A 208 15.65 -2.51 -10.26
CA PRO A 208 15.39 -2.99 -8.90
C PRO A 208 16.64 -2.99 -8.02
N GLU A 209 17.81 -3.21 -8.62
CA GLU A 209 19.13 -3.20 -7.97
C GLU A 209 19.44 -1.82 -7.37
N ASP A 210 19.23 -0.76 -8.16
CA ASP A 210 19.49 0.61 -7.69
C ASP A 210 18.44 1.06 -6.66
N LEU A 211 17.16 0.61 -6.76
CA LEU A 211 16.16 0.82 -5.73
C LEU A 211 16.59 0.18 -4.41
N ALA A 212 17.00 -1.07 -4.45
CA ALA A 212 17.48 -1.81 -3.28
C ALA A 212 18.70 -1.13 -2.67
N LYS A 213 19.66 -0.71 -3.49
CA LYS A 213 20.86 0.00 -3.04
C LYS A 213 20.55 1.34 -2.40
N ALA A 214 19.64 2.13 -2.98
CA ALA A 214 19.24 3.42 -2.41
C ALA A 214 18.59 3.24 -1.03
N PHE A 215 17.72 2.25 -0.87
CA PHE A 215 17.10 1.95 0.41
C PHE A 215 18.10 1.39 1.43
N PHE A 216 19.00 0.49 1.01
CA PHE A 216 20.04 -0.07 1.86
C PHE A 216 20.95 1.05 2.41
N VAL A 217 21.43 1.94 1.53
CA VAL A 217 22.27 3.08 1.92
C VAL A 217 21.54 4.01 2.88
N LYS A 218 20.24 4.29 2.65
CA LYS A 218 19.42 5.08 3.56
C LYS A 218 19.41 4.50 4.98
N GLN A 219 19.27 3.18 5.08
CA GLN A 219 19.28 2.49 6.39
C GLN A 219 20.68 2.47 7.03
N ASP A 220 21.73 2.19 6.24
CA ASP A 220 23.12 2.19 6.70
C ASP A 220 23.56 3.55 7.25
N MET A 221 23.07 4.63 6.65
CA MET A 221 23.26 6.00 7.14
C MET A 221 22.48 6.31 8.43
N GLY A 222 21.64 5.42 8.92
CA GLY A 222 20.80 5.65 10.10
C GLY A 222 19.65 6.63 9.84
N LEU A 223 19.32 6.92 8.59
CA LEU A 223 18.18 7.77 8.23
C LEU A 223 16.89 6.96 8.37
N GLY A 224 16.15 7.21 9.43
CA GLY A 224 14.87 6.56 9.70
C GLY A 224 13.81 6.77 8.63
N GLY A 225 12.63 6.16 8.83
CA GLY A 225 11.51 6.25 7.91
C GLY A 225 11.66 5.39 6.65
N GLY A 226 10.59 5.34 5.88
CA GLY A 226 10.46 4.54 4.66
C GLY A 226 11.02 5.24 3.42
N MET A 227 10.73 4.61 2.28
CA MET A 227 10.97 5.13 0.93
C MET A 227 9.74 4.83 0.09
N LEU A 228 9.23 5.81 -0.62
CA LEU A 228 8.09 5.65 -1.52
C LEU A 228 8.60 5.42 -2.96
N VAL A 229 8.34 4.24 -3.50
CA VAL A 229 8.64 3.89 -4.89
C VAL A 229 7.34 3.94 -5.68
N THR A 230 7.26 4.87 -6.63
CA THR A 230 6.08 5.05 -7.48
C THR A 230 6.30 4.39 -8.83
N ASN A 231 5.54 3.34 -9.10
CA ASN A 231 5.63 2.49 -10.28
C ASN A 231 4.40 2.72 -11.17
N PRO A 232 4.55 3.35 -12.35
CA PRO A 232 3.41 3.65 -13.20
C PRO A 232 2.64 2.39 -13.59
N ILE A 233 1.30 2.51 -13.63
CA ILE A 233 0.44 1.47 -14.19
C ILE A 233 0.92 1.09 -15.60
N PRO A 234 0.90 -0.20 -16.01
CA PRO A 234 1.21 -0.60 -17.37
C PRO A 234 0.34 0.16 -18.39
N GLU A 235 0.91 0.54 -19.53
CA GLU A 235 0.30 1.47 -20.48
C GLU A 235 -1.04 0.97 -20.99
N GLU A 236 -1.15 -0.33 -21.26
CA GLU A 236 -2.35 -1.00 -21.74
C GLU A 236 -3.53 -0.96 -20.75
N PHE A 237 -3.26 -0.71 -19.46
CA PHE A 237 -4.27 -0.61 -18.40
C PHE A 237 -4.45 0.81 -17.88
N SER A 238 -3.68 1.78 -18.42
CA SER A 238 -3.79 3.19 -18.05
C SER A 238 -5.11 3.75 -18.57
N MET A 239 -5.86 4.40 -17.69
CA MET A 239 -7.11 5.04 -18.08
C MET A 239 -6.88 6.35 -18.81
N ASN A 240 -7.86 6.77 -19.62
CA ASN A 240 -7.85 8.09 -20.20
C ASN A 240 -7.96 9.16 -19.10
N HIS A 241 -7.04 10.12 -19.13
CA HIS A 241 -6.90 11.14 -18.08
C HIS A 241 -8.16 12.01 -17.91
N GLU A 242 -8.79 12.41 -19.02
CA GLU A 242 -9.99 13.28 -18.97
C GLU A 242 -11.20 12.52 -18.41
N ILE A 243 -11.36 11.26 -18.81
CA ILE A 243 -12.48 10.41 -18.36
C ILE A 243 -12.37 10.14 -16.86
N ILE A 244 -11.18 9.72 -16.40
CA ILE A 244 -11.00 9.38 -14.99
C ILE A 244 -11.08 10.62 -14.09
N ASN A 245 -10.52 11.75 -14.50
CA ASN A 245 -10.62 12.98 -13.70
C ASN A 245 -12.06 13.45 -13.55
N LYS A 246 -12.86 13.41 -14.64
CA LYS A 246 -14.28 13.72 -14.56
C LYS A 246 -15.03 12.82 -13.56
N ALA A 247 -14.77 11.52 -13.61
CA ALA A 247 -15.38 10.57 -12.67
C ALA A 247 -14.94 10.84 -11.20
N ILE A 248 -13.68 11.22 -11.00
CA ILE A 248 -13.16 11.58 -9.67
C ILE A 248 -13.83 12.86 -9.17
N ASP A 249 -13.92 13.90 -9.98
CA ASP A 249 -14.52 15.18 -9.58
C ASP A 249 -16.00 15.00 -9.23
N GLU A 250 -16.74 14.22 -10.01
CA GLU A 250 -18.14 13.88 -9.73
C GLU A 250 -18.29 13.09 -8.44
N ALA A 251 -17.43 12.10 -8.20
CA ALA A 251 -17.46 11.30 -6.98
C ALA A 251 -17.13 12.14 -5.73
N VAL A 252 -16.15 13.05 -5.81
CA VAL A 252 -15.78 13.96 -4.71
C VAL A 252 -16.90 14.94 -4.42
N GLU A 253 -17.54 15.50 -5.44
CA GLU A 253 -18.68 16.39 -5.25
C GLU A 253 -19.83 15.66 -4.54
N GLU A 254 -20.15 14.42 -4.92
CA GLU A 254 -21.19 13.64 -4.29
C GLU A 254 -20.84 13.29 -2.83
N ALA A 255 -19.60 12.90 -2.55
CA ALA A 255 -19.14 12.65 -1.18
C ALA A 255 -19.34 13.88 -0.28
N ASN A 256 -18.99 15.07 -0.80
CA ASN A 256 -19.19 16.32 -0.07
C ASN A 256 -20.67 16.63 0.19
N LYS A 257 -21.56 16.41 -0.80
CA LYS A 257 -23.02 16.60 -0.66
C LYS A 257 -23.62 15.64 0.38
N LEU A 258 -23.09 14.41 0.47
CA LEU A 258 -23.54 13.40 1.42
C LEU A 258 -22.89 13.52 2.80
N GLY A 259 -21.93 14.43 2.99
CA GLY A 259 -21.22 14.61 4.25
C GLY A 259 -20.31 13.41 4.61
N ILE A 260 -19.76 12.72 3.63
CA ILE A 260 -18.88 11.56 3.83
C ILE A 260 -17.46 12.04 4.17
N HIS A 261 -16.96 11.66 5.34
CA HIS A 261 -15.66 12.11 5.84
C HIS A 261 -14.83 11.00 6.47
N GLY A 262 -13.51 11.23 6.60
CA GLY A 262 -12.58 10.36 7.34
C GLY A 262 -12.44 8.97 6.71
N LYS A 263 -12.58 7.91 7.51
CA LYS A 263 -12.34 6.51 7.08
C LYS A 263 -13.23 6.04 5.93
N GLU A 264 -14.41 6.63 5.78
CA GLU A 264 -15.41 6.23 4.77
C GLU A 264 -15.15 6.87 3.40
N THR A 265 -14.38 7.96 3.34
CA THR A 265 -14.15 8.74 2.10
C THR A 265 -13.55 7.87 1.00
N THR A 266 -12.41 7.21 1.25
CA THR A 266 -11.73 6.42 0.21
C THR A 266 -12.57 5.24 -0.31
N PRO A 267 -13.18 4.38 0.53
CA PRO A 267 -14.05 3.31 0.04
C PRO A 267 -15.23 3.81 -0.78
N PHE A 268 -15.87 4.89 -0.36
CA PHE A 268 -16.96 5.51 -1.09
C PHE A 268 -16.52 6.00 -2.47
N LEU A 269 -15.44 6.77 -2.52
CA LEU A 269 -14.93 7.35 -3.77
C LEU A 269 -14.52 6.25 -4.76
N LEU A 270 -13.82 5.21 -4.32
CA LEU A 270 -13.42 4.11 -5.20
C LEU A 270 -14.64 3.34 -5.75
N ALA A 271 -15.64 3.09 -4.92
CA ALA A 271 -16.89 2.45 -5.36
C ALA A 271 -17.64 3.31 -6.38
N LYS A 272 -17.78 4.62 -6.11
CA LYS A 272 -18.44 5.54 -7.03
C LYS A 272 -17.71 5.68 -8.35
N ILE A 273 -16.39 5.82 -8.33
CA ILE A 273 -15.57 5.89 -9.56
C ILE A 273 -15.71 4.60 -10.37
N LYS A 274 -15.72 3.44 -9.72
CA LYS A 274 -15.98 2.15 -10.39
C LYS A 274 -17.32 2.17 -11.13
N ASP A 275 -18.39 2.66 -10.48
CA ASP A 275 -19.73 2.72 -11.10
C ASP A 275 -19.73 3.70 -12.26
N LEU A 276 -19.13 4.89 -12.12
CA LEU A 276 -19.04 5.92 -13.16
C LEU A 276 -18.20 5.49 -14.38
N THR A 277 -17.25 4.56 -14.19
CA THR A 277 -16.36 4.05 -15.24
C THR A 277 -16.78 2.66 -15.76
N GLY A 278 -17.98 2.17 -15.40
CA GLY A 278 -18.47 0.87 -15.84
C GLY A 278 -17.60 -0.33 -15.42
N GLY A 279 -16.77 -0.16 -14.38
CA GLY A 279 -15.86 -1.20 -13.87
C GLY A 279 -14.41 -1.08 -14.35
N ASP A 280 -14.10 -0.25 -15.35
CA ASP A 280 -12.75 -0.11 -15.91
C ASP A 280 -11.73 0.33 -14.86
N SER A 281 -12.09 1.22 -13.93
CA SER A 281 -11.21 1.64 -12.85
C SER A 281 -10.84 0.51 -11.89
N LEU A 282 -11.74 -0.47 -11.68
CA LEU A 282 -11.44 -1.63 -10.86
C LEU A 282 -10.45 -2.58 -11.58
N ALA A 283 -10.64 -2.79 -12.89
CA ALA A 283 -9.69 -3.57 -13.68
C ALA A 283 -8.30 -2.94 -13.68
N SER A 284 -8.21 -1.62 -13.89
CA SER A 284 -6.96 -0.86 -13.79
C SER A 284 -6.32 -1.00 -12.40
N ASN A 285 -7.10 -0.88 -11.31
CA ASN A 285 -6.61 -1.04 -9.94
C ASN A 285 -5.99 -2.44 -9.70
N ILE A 286 -6.62 -3.49 -10.19
CA ILE A 286 -6.07 -4.86 -10.08
C ILE A 286 -4.72 -4.95 -10.79
N GLN A 287 -4.59 -4.42 -11.99
CA GLN A 287 -3.37 -4.52 -12.79
C GLN A 287 -2.21 -3.70 -12.22
N LEU A 288 -2.47 -2.49 -11.66
CA LEU A 288 -1.42 -1.73 -11.01
C LEU A 288 -0.90 -2.43 -9.75
N VAL A 289 -1.77 -3.10 -8.96
CA VAL A 289 -1.34 -3.90 -7.80
C VAL A 289 -0.45 -5.07 -8.24
N TYR A 290 -0.82 -5.77 -9.30
CA TYR A 290 0.00 -6.86 -9.86
C TYR A 290 1.37 -6.38 -10.34
N ASN A 291 1.41 -5.20 -10.97
CA ASN A 291 2.66 -4.58 -11.43
C ASN A 291 3.57 -4.21 -10.25
N ASN A 292 3.00 -3.62 -9.21
CA ASN A 292 3.72 -3.25 -7.99
C ASN A 292 4.26 -4.47 -7.24
N ALA A 293 3.49 -5.55 -7.16
CA ALA A 293 3.91 -6.81 -6.56
C ALA A 293 5.14 -7.42 -7.26
N ARG A 294 5.16 -7.39 -8.62
CA ARG A 294 6.32 -7.86 -9.40
C ARG A 294 7.58 -7.04 -9.08
N LEU A 295 7.46 -5.71 -9.06
CA LEU A 295 8.59 -4.84 -8.75
C LEU A 295 9.08 -5.03 -7.32
N ALA A 296 8.16 -5.09 -6.36
CA ALA A 296 8.49 -5.29 -4.95
C ALA A 296 9.23 -6.62 -4.71
N ALA A 297 8.79 -7.72 -5.35
CA ALA A 297 9.45 -9.01 -5.24
C ALA A 297 10.89 -8.97 -5.79
N LYS A 298 11.09 -8.38 -6.97
CA LYS A 298 12.42 -8.21 -7.57
C LYS A 298 13.32 -7.33 -6.69
N THR A 299 12.84 -6.19 -6.24
CA THR A 299 13.60 -5.27 -5.39
C THR A 299 13.94 -5.89 -4.04
N GLY A 300 12.99 -6.65 -3.45
CA GLY A 300 13.25 -7.42 -2.23
C GLY A 300 14.36 -8.46 -2.40
N GLY A 301 14.40 -9.13 -3.56
CA GLY A 301 15.48 -10.06 -3.91
C GLY A 301 16.85 -9.39 -3.96
N GLU A 302 16.94 -8.21 -4.59
CA GLU A 302 18.19 -7.44 -4.65
C GLU A 302 18.60 -6.90 -3.27
N LEU A 303 17.62 -6.48 -2.45
CA LEU A 303 17.89 -6.02 -1.09
C LEU A 303 18.50 -7.14 -0.21
N CYS A 304 17.96 -8.35 -0.31
CA CYS A 304 18.51 -9.51 0.41
C CYS A 304 19.95 -9.85 -0.01
N LYS A 305 20.31 -9.68 -1.30
CA LYS A 305 21.69 -9.87 -1.77
C LYS A 305 22.65 -8.88 -1.13
N LEU A 306 22.24 -7.61 -0.98
CA LEU A 306 23.05 -6.57 -0.33
C LEU A 306 23.22 -6.83 1.16
N ALA A 307 22.17 -7.30 1.84
CA ALA A 307 22.22 -7.60 3.28
C ALA A 307 23.06 -8.85 3.61
N ASN A 308 23.26 -9.77 2.65
CA ASN A 308 24.01 -11.02 2.81
C ASN A 308 25.44 -10.93 2.28
N ALA A 309 25.84 -9.79 1.67
CA ALA A 309 27.19 -9.54 1.13
C ALA A 309 28.13 -8.97 2.19
#